data_f082abb66b74cd8f0d80be2e05ef5237
#
_entry.id   f082abb66b74cd8f0d80be2e05ef5237
#
_cell.length_a   1.000
_cell.length_b   1.000
_cell.length_c   1.000
_cell.angle_alpha   90.00
_cell.angle_beta   90.00
_cell.angle_gamma   90.00
#
_symmetry.space_group_name_H-M   'P 1'
#
loop_
_entity.id
_entity.type
_entity.pdbx_description
1 polymer ?
#
loop_
_entity_poly.entity_id
_entity_poly.type
_entity_poly.pdbx_seq_one_letter_code
_entity_poly.pdbx_strand_id
1 'polypeptide(L)'
;IWAEVMKRYDFAVEAYQRAKTQSQVSVADEDKAPSFSAAPVEKYYEAPLPAEKLTVDQAAWEKRLNEVSAVFKAYPLLQSGDVSLTFRVLRNYFVNTEGTEVVQNRTYARIMISASMKAEDGMELPLNMSYFAYDPKDLPSNDRMIADAKDMVKRLTVLRDAPVVDPYTGPAILSGPASGVFFHEIFGHRIEGHRLKG
;
A
#
# COMPACT_ATOMS: atom_id res chain seq x y z
N ILE A 1 -11.82 -26.61 1.38
CA ILE A 1 -10.59 -26.10 2.02
C ILE A 1 -9.50 -27.17 1.96
N TRP A 2 -9.70 -28.39 2.49
CA TRP A 2 -8.66 -29.42 2.54
C TRP A 2 -8.12 -29.80 1.15
N ALA A 3 -8.98 -29.98 0.17
CA ALA A 3 -8.59 -30.29 -1.20
C ALA A 3 -7.66 -29.20 -1.81
N GLU A 4 -7.90 -27.91 -1.50
CA GLU A 4 -7.05 -26.82 -1.96
C GLU A 4 -5.71 -26.82 -1.22
N VAL A 5 -5.69 -27.13 0.06
CA VAL A 5 -4.43 -27.29 0.83
C VAL A 5 -3.57 -28.41 0.24
N MET A 6 -4.16 -29.58 -0.04
CA MET A 6 -3.44 -30.70 -0.66
C MET A 6 -2.91 -30.36 -2.03
N LYS A 7 -3.69 -29.69 -2.87
CA LYS A 7 -3.25 -29.24 -4.19
C LYS A 7 -2.02 -28.31 -4.11
N ARG A 8 -2.01 -27.40 -3.14
CA ARG A 8 -0.86 -26.51 -2.91
C ARG A 8 0.36 -27.27 -2.37
N TYR A 9 0.13 -28.25 -1.52
CA TYR A 9 1.19 -29.12 -1.02
C TYR A 9 1.83 -29.91 -2.17
N ASP A 10 1.03 -30.57 -3.01
CA ASP A 10 1.52 -31.33 -4.16
C ASP A 10 2.33 -30.45 -5.12
N PHE A 11 1.84 -29.26 -5.40
CA PHE A 11 2.57 -28.27 -6.21
C PHE A 11 3.92 -27.87 -5.58
N ALA A 12 3.96 -27.67 -4.27
CA ALA A 12 5.20 -27.33 -3.56
C ALA A 12 6.20 -28.49 -3.60
N VAL A 13 5.73 -29.73 -3.44
CA VAL A 13 6.58 -30.95 -3.56
C VAL A 13 7.16 -31.05 -4.95
N GLU A 14 6.35 -30.86 -6.00
CA GLU A 14 6.85 -30.89 -7.38
C GLU A 14 7.85 -29.77 -7.67
N ALA A 15 7.60 -28.56 -7.19
CA ALA A 15 8.51 -27.42 -7.32
C ALA A 15 9.84 -27.70 -6.63
N TYR A 16 9.81 -28.30 -5.41
CA TYR A 16 11.00 -28.68 -4.68
C TYR A 16 11.81 -29.76 -5.45
N GLN A 17 11.16 -30.78 -5.99
CA GLN A 17 11.83 -31.82 -6.77
C GLN A 17 12.51 -31.25 -8.02
N ARG A 18 11.83 -30.34 -8.73
CA ARG A 18 12.40 -29.64 -9.88
C ARG A 18 13.62 -28.81 -9.50
N ALA A 19 13.52 -27.99 -8.43
CA ALA A 19 14.63 -27.19 -7.94
C ALA A 19 15.84 -28.07 -7.53
N LYS A 20 15.60 -29.19 -6.85
CA LYS A 20 16.65 -30.15 -6.47
C LYS A 20 17.35 -30.77 -7.68
N THR A 21 16.61 -31.08 -8.75
CA THR A 21 17.17 -31.63 -9.99
C THR A 21 17.99 -30.55 -10.72
N GLN A 22 17.51 -29.33 -10.80
CA GLN A 22 18.22 -28.21 -11.42
C GLN A 22 19.51 -27.84 -10.67
N SER A 23 19.50 -27.86 -9.34
CA SER A 23 20.68 -27.55 -8.54
C SER A 23 21.82 -28.58 -8.69
N GLN A 24 21.54 -29.78 -9.20
CA GLN A 24 22.56 -30.78 -9.52
C GLN A 24 23.32 -30.46 -10.82
N VAL A 25 22.81 -29.57 -11.65
CA VAL A 25 23.36 -29.19 -12.95
C VAL A 25 24.06 -27.83 -12.93
N SER A 26 23.90 -27.06 -11.84
CA SER A 26 24.42 -25.70 -11.74
C SER A 26 25.88 -25.65 -11.32
N VAL A 27 26.59 -24.69 -11.89
CA VAL A 27 28.04 -24.45 -11.76
C VAL A 27 28.39 -23.98 -10.31
N ALA A 28 29.62 -24.23 -9.91
CA ALA A 28 30.17 -24.18 -8.56
C ALA A 28 30.07 -22.83 -7.79
N ASP A 29 29.47 -21.80 -8.35
CA ASP A 29 29.46 -20.42 -7.81
C ASP A 29 28.08 -19.95 -7.28
N GLU A 30 27.06 -20.82 -7.20
CA GLU A 30 25.77 -20.41 -6.62
C GLU A 30 25.83 -20.35 -5.11
N ASP A 31 25.27 -19.25 -4.56
CA ASP A 31 25.04 -19.10 -3.13
C ASP A 31 24.18 -20.25 -2.59
N LYS A 32 24.78 -21.11 -1.78
CA LYS A 32 24.14 -22.27 -1.15
C LYS A 32 23.41 -21.94 0.14
N ALA A 33 23.29 -20.66 0.48
CA ALA A 33 22.55 -20.26 1.68
C ALA A 33 21.09 -20.75 1.59
N PRO A 34 20.50 -21.21 2.70
CA PRO A 34 19.12 -21.64 2.73
C PRO A 34 18.18 -20.46 2.42
N SER A 35 17.07 -20.73 1.71
CA SER A 35 16.08 -19.71 1.37
C SER A 35 15.34 -19.14 2.58
N PHE A 36 15.33 -19.87 3.69
CA PHE A 36 14.70 -19.47 4.95
C PHE A 36 15.68 -19.68 6.09
N SER A 37 15.75 -18.73 7.01
CA SER A 37 16.45 -18.88 8.28
C SER A 37 15.61 -19.69 9.26
N ALA A 38 16.28 -20.50 10.08
CA ALA A 38 15.63 -21.13 11.22
C ALA A 38 15.20 -20.05 12.24
N ALA A 39 13.98 -20.16 12.73
CA ALA A 39 13.45 -19.28 13.77
C ALA A 39 12.87 -20.11 14.92
N PRO A 40 12.86 -19.58 16.16
CA PRO A 40 12.15 -20.24 17.27
C PRO A 40 10.68 -20.45 16.93
N VAL A 41 10.12 -21.53 17.46
CA VAL A 41 8.68 -21.80 17.34
C VAL A 41 7.90 -20.76 18.14
N GLU A 42 6.97 -20.08 17.48
CA GLU A 42 6.12 -19.08 18.09
C GLU A 42 4.68 -19.59 18.22
N LYS A 43 4.09 -19.34 19.38
CA LYS A 43 2.68 -19.62 19.67
C LYS A 43 2.02 -18.33 20.12
N TYR A 44 1.24 -17.71 19.25
CA TYR A 44 0.58 -16.45 19.55
C TYR A 44 -0.89 -16.49 19.14
N TYR A 45 -1.77 -16.09 20.02
CA TYR A 45 -3.20 -16.10 19.76
C TYR A 45 -3.87 -14.82 20.27
N GLU A 46 -4.52 -14.11 19.38
CA GLU A 46 -5.45 -13.04 19.71
C GLU A 46 -6.88 -13.55 19.65
N ALA A 47 -7.69 -13.20 20.63
CA ALA A 47 -9.12 -13.46 20.59
C ALA A 47 -9.79 -12.73 19.40
N PRO A 48 -10.91 -13.24 18.86
CA PRO A 48 -11.68 -12.50 17.85
C PRO A 48 -12.02 -11.09 18.32
N LEU A 49 -11.97 -10.14 17.40
CA LEU A 49 -12.44 -8.79 17.69
C LEU A 49 -13.92 -8.79 18.01
N PRO A 50 -14.37 -7.95 18.94
CA PRO A 50 -15.78 -7.78 19.25
C PRO A 50 -16.52 -7.19 18.04
N ALA A 51 -17.83 -7.46 17.95
CA ALA A 51 -18.65 -7.15 16.77
C ALA A 51 -18.62 -5.67 16.37
N GLU A 52 -18.57 -4.78 17.34
CA GLU A 52 -18.52 -3.33 17.15
C GLU A 52 -17.23 -2.83 16.49
N LYS A 53 -16.17 -3.64 16.48
CA LYS A 53 -14.91 -3.36 15.77
C LYS A 53 -14.85 -3.95 14.35
N LEU A 54 -15.86 -4.71 13.96
CA LEU A 54 -15.88 -5.37 12.65
C LEU A 54 -16.50 -4.51 11.55
N THR A 55 -17.18 -3.44 11.92
CA THR A 55 -17.91 -2.57 10.99
C THR A 55 -17.69 -1.09 11.34
N VAL A 56 -18.04 -0.23 10.40
CA VAL A 56 -18.15 1.22 10.62
C VAL A 56 -19.60 1.65 10.36
N ASP A 57 -20.01 2.77 10.94
CA ASP A 57 -21.28 3.40 10.59
C ASP A 57 -21.18 3.95 9.15
N GLN A 58 -21.70 3.18 8.20
CA GLN A 58 -21.63 3.50 6.79
C GLN A 58 -22.30 4.85 6.49
N ALA A 59 -23.49 5.10 7.04
CA ALA A 59 -24.23 6.34 6.76
C ALA A 59 -23.51 7.57 7.29
N ALA A 60 -22.93 7.48 8.48
CA ALA A 60 -22.12 8.57 9.05
C ALA A 60 -20.87 8.82 8.20
N TRP A 61 -20.20 7.79 7.71
CA TRP A 61 -19.03 7.93 6.85
C TRP A 61 -19.39 8.47 5.46
N GLU A 62 -20.45 8.01 4.84
CA GLU A 62 -20.94 8.54 3.57
C GLU A 62 -21.22 10.04 3.67
N LYS A 63 -21.88 10.46 4.74
CA LYS A 63 -22.10 11.89 5.00
C LYS A 63 -20.79 12.66 5.09
N ARG A 64 -19.83 12.18 5.88
CA ARG A 64 -18.51 12.81 6.04
C ARG A 64 -17.75 12.93 4.72
N LEU A 65 -17.70 11.86 3.92
CA LEU A 65 -17.00 11.85 2.64
C LEU A 65 -17.67 12.77 1.62
N ASN A 66 -19.01 12.81 1.61
CA ASN A 66 -19.78 13.74 0.77
C ASN A 66 -19.53 15.21 1.14
N GLU A 67 -19.40 15.53 2.41
CA GLU A 67 -19.05 16.89 2.85
C GLU A 67 -17.66 17.30 2.35
N VAL A 68 -16.66 16.40 2.41
CA VAL A 68 -15.31 16.67 1.91
C VAL A 68 -15.30 16.77 0.39
N SER A 69 -15.93 15.85 -0.32
CA SER A 69 -15.95 15.84 -1.80
C SER A 69 -16.74 17.02 -2.39
N ALA A 70 -17.68 17.59 -1.65
CA ALA A 70 -18.42 18.77 -2.07
C ALA A 70 -17.53 19.98 -2.38
N VAL A 71 -16.31 20.01 -1.79
CA VAL A 71 -15.29 21.04 -2.10
C VAL A 71 -15.01 21.12 -3.59
N PHE A 72 -14.94 20.00 -4.28
CA PHE A 72 -14.56 19.93 -5.69
C PHE A 72 -15.58 20.60 -6.62
N LYS A 73 -16.85 20.68 -6.22
CA LYS A 73 -17.90 21.33 -7.02
C LYS A 73 -17.64 22.82 -7.27
N ALA A 74 -16.85 23.48 -6.41
CA ALA A 74 -16.52 24.89 -6.56
C ALA A 74 -15.42 25.15 -7.63
N TYR A 75 -14.85 24.10 -8.21
CA TYR A 75 -13.69 24.19 -9.10
C TYR A 75 -13.99 23.58 -10.48
N PRO A 76 -14.55 24.33 -11.41
CA PRO A 76 -15.03 23.82 -12.72
C PRO A 76 -13.90 23.31 -13.64
N LEU A 77 -12.63 23.63 -13.35
CA LEU A 77 -11.48 23.14 -14.10
C LEU A 77 -11.02 21.74 -13.68
N LEU A 78 -11.57 21.20 -12.59
CA LEU A 78 -11.34 19.82 -12.23
C LEU A 78 -12.02 18.87 -13.20
N GLN A 79 -11.30 17.87 -13.67
CA GLN A 79 -11.87 16.77 -14.46
C GLN A 79 -12.46 15.70 -13.56
N SER A 80 -11.83 15.46 -12.43
CA SER A 80 -12.30 14.52 -11.42
C SER A 80 -11.98 15.00 -10.01
N GLY A 81 -12.79 14.59 -9.07
CA GLY A 81 -12.56 14.75 -7.63
C GLY A 81 -13.28 13.64 -6.89
N ASP A 82 -12.54 12.86 -6.13
CA ASP A 82 -13.04 11.71 -5.38
C ASP A 82 -12.54 11.69 -3.95
N VAL A 83 -13.38 11.22 -3.04
CA VAL A 83 -13.02 10.95 -1.64
C VAL A 83 -13.58 9.59 -1.26
N SER A 84 -12.72 8.67 -0.89
CA SER A 84 -13.12 7.32 -0.53
C SER A 84 -12.55 6.88 0.82
N LEU A 85 -13.28 5.99 1.49
CA LEU A 85 -12.83 5.29 2.69
C LEU A 85 -12.72 3.80 2.41
N THR A 86 -11.58 3.24 2.72
CA THR A 86 -11.39 1.79 2.84
C THR A 86 -11.25 1.44 4.31
N PHE A 87 -12.14 0.61 4.82
CA PHE A 87 -12.00 -0.01 6.14
C PHE A 87 -11.82 -1.51 5.97
N ARG A 88 -10.79 -2.05 6.62
CA ARG A 88 -10.53 -3.49 6.57
C ARG A 88 -10.32 -4.08 7.96
N VAL A 89 -10.91 -5.24 8.15
CA VAL A 89 -10.71 -6.11 9.29
C VAL A 89 -10.16 -7.43 8.78
N LEU A 90 -8.99 -7.79 9.22
CA LEU A 90 -8.30 -9.01 8.84
C LEU A 90 -8.07 -9.86 10.09
N ARG A 91 -8.32 -11.14 9.99
CA ARG A 91 -7.89 -12.13 10.98
C ARG A 91 -6.97 -13.11 10.26
N ASN A 92 -5.69 -13.01 10.56
CA ASN A 92 -4.65 -13.81 9.94
C ASN A 92 -4.39 -15.06 10.76
N TYR A 93 -4.30 -16.19 10.09
CA TYR A 93 -3.88 -17.47 10.66
C TYR A 93 -2.62 -17.89 9.94
N PHE A 94 -1.56 -18.06 10.67
CA PHE A 94 -0.30 -18.56 10.16
C PHE A 94 0.08 -19.84 10.89
N VAL A 95 0.41 -20.86 10.13
CA VAL A 95 0.96 -22.12 10.63
C VAL A 95 2.08 -22.58 9.69
N ASN A 96 3.11 -23.22 10.24
CA ASN A 96 4.16 -23.82 9.44
C ASN A 96 4.52 -25.22 9.96
N THR A 97 5.34 -25.93 9.19
CA THR A 97 5.77 -27.30 9.51
C THR A 97 6.75 -27.35 10.70
N GLU A 98 7.32 -26.23 11.11
CA GLU A 98 8.17 -26.10 12.29
C GLU A 98 7.37 -26.02 13.59
N GLY A 99 6.04 -25.88 13.49
CA GLY A 99 5.14 -25.86 14.63
C GLY A 99 4.74 -24.44 15.10
N THR A 100 5.13 -23.39 14.40
CA THR A 100 4.64 -22.03 14.67
C THR A 100 3.15 -21.91 14.35
N GLU A 101 2.41 -21.30 15.27
CA GLU A 101 0.99 -21.02 15.14
C GLU A 101 0.72 -19.59 15.60
N VAL A 102 0.31 -18.74 14.69
CA VAL A 102 0.03 -17.32 14.98
C VAL A 102 -1.37 -16.96 14.51
N VAL A 103 -2.18 -16.41 15.40
CA VAL A 103 -3.49 -15.86 15.08
C VAL A 103 -3.50 -14.39 15.50
N GLN A 104 -3.65 -13.51 14.53
CA GLN A 104 -3.61 -12.05 14.73
C GLN A 104 -4.79 -11.35 14.09
N ASN A 105 -5.27 -10.31 14.74
CA ASN A 105 -6.23 -9.38 14.17
C ASN A 105 -5.50 -8.14 13.66
N ARG A 106 -5.93 -7.63 12.54
CA ARG A 106 -5.47 -6.35 12.00
C ARG A 106 -6.67 -5.55 11.49
N THR A 107 -6.82 -4.35 11.99
CA THR A 107 -7.78 -3.37 11.47
C THR A 107 -7.03 -2.20 10.88
N TYR A 108 -7.56 -1.61 9.85
CA TYR A 108 -7.11 -0.31 9.39
C TYR A 108 -8.19 0.40 8.58
N ALA A 109 -8.12 1.71 8.62
CA ALA A 109 -8.92 2.61 7.82
C ALA A 109 -8.01 3.51 7.01
N ARG A 110 -8.32 3.71 5.73
CA ARG A 110 -7.62 4.65 4.85
C ARG A 110 -8.62 5.51 4.13
N ILE A 111 -8.43 6.83 4.21
CA ILE A 111 -9.11 7.78 3.34
C ILE A 111 -8.16 8.14 2.21
N MET A 112 -8.67 8.11 0.98
CA MET A 112 -8.02 8.64 -0.21
C MET A 112 -8.79 9.86 -0.68
N ILE A 113 -8.08 10.93 -0.98
CA ILE A 113 -8.60 12.12 -1.66
C ILE A 113 -7.82 12.23 -2.95
N SER A 114 -8.52 12.25 -4.09
CA SER A 114 -7.91 12.32 -5.40
C SER A 114 -8.59 13.42 -6.22
N ALA A 115 -7.82 14.15 -7.00
CA ALA A 115 -8.35 15.10 -7.97
C ALA A 115 -7.44 15.18 -9.19
N SER A 116 -7.99 15.55 -10.33
CA SER A 116 -7.22 15.76 -11.55
C SER A 116 -7.66 17.01 -12.29
N MET A 117 -6.71 17.65 -12.93
CA MET A 117 -6.91 18.72 -13.90
C MET A 117 -6.22 18.37 -15.23
N LYS A 118 -6.47 19.15 -16.25
CA LYS A 118 -5.78 19.05 -17.52
C LYS A 118 -5.06 20.36 -17.81
N ALA A 119 -3.79 20.29 -18.17
CA ALA A 119 -3.01 21.42 -18.64
C ALA A 119 -3.47 21.87 -20.02
N GLU A 120 -3.06 23.05 -20.45
CA GLU A 120 -3.46 23.60 -21.75
C GLU A 120 -2.96 22.77 -22.94
N ASP A 121 -1.80 22.15 -22.80
CA ASP A 121 -1.21 21.21 -23.77
C ASP A 121 -1.88 19.82 -23.79
N GLY A 122 -2.84 19.59 -22.89
CA GLY A 122 -3.56 18.33 -22.77
C GLY A 122 -2.98 17.33 -21.77
N MET A 123 -1.87 17.65 -21.09
CA MET A 123 -1.29 16.78 -20.06
C MET A 123 -2.26 16.59 -18.89
N GLU A 124 -2.45 15.36 -18.47
CA GLU A 124 -3.22 15.04 -17.25
C GLU A 124 -2.38 15.29 -16.00
N LEU A 125 -2.97 15.98 -15.05
CA LEU A 125 -2.33 16.37 -13.79
C LEU A 125 -3.09 15.75 -12.62
N PRO A 126 -2.77 14.51 -12.22
CA PRO A 126 -3.37 13.89 -11.07
C PRO A 126 -2.64 14.28 -9.78
N LEU A 127 -3.39 14.54 -8.71
CA LEU A 127 -2.89 14.59 -7.35
C LEU A 127 -3.73 13.71 -6.45
N ASN A 128 -3.09 13.11 -5.48
CA ASN A 128 -3.75 12.33 -4.44
C ASN A 128 -3.08 12.56 -3.09
N MET A 129 -3.84 12.32 -2.04
CA MET A 129 -3.37 12.28 -0.66
C MET A 129 -4.11 11.19 0.10
N SER A 130 -3.51 10.67 1.15
CA SER A 130 -4.16 9.65 1.97
C SER A 130 -3.92 9.88 3.45
N TYR A 131 -4.90 9.45 4.24
CA TYR A 131 -4.78 9.32 5.68
C TYR A 131 -4.94 7.86 6.06
N PHE A 132 -4.19 7.44 7.05
CA PHE A 132 -4.19 6.07 7.53
C PHE A 132 -4.33 6.06 9.06
N ALA A 133 -5.16 5.15 9.56
CA ALA A 133 -5.28 4.87 10.99
C ALA A 133 -5.63 3.40 11.22
N TYR A 134 -5.26 2.85 12.37
CA TYR A 134 -5.68 1.51 12.77
C TYR A 134 -7.12 1.50 13.29
N ASP A 135 -7.59 2.60 13.87
CA ASP A 135 -8.98 2.78 14.28
C ASP A 135 -9.58 3.95 13.46
N PRO A 136 -10.76 3.78 12.84
CA PRO A 136 -11.40 4.84 12.05
C PRO A 136 -11.62 6.17 12.79
N LYS A 137 -11.76 6.12 14.12
CA LYS A 137 -11.93 7.34 14.94
C LYS A 137 -10.68 8.22 15.00
N ASP A 138 -9.50 7.65 14.72
CA ASP A 138 -8.22 8.37 14.73
C ASP A 138 -7.92 9.03 13.37
N LEU A 139 -8.83 8.88 12.39
CA LEU A 139 -8.75 9.61 11.12
C LEU A 139 -9.05 11.11 11.33
N PRO A 140 -8.49 11.98 10.47
CA PRO A 140 -8.66 13.42 10.61
C PRO A 140 -10.11 13.90 10.61
N SER A 141 -10.37 15.06 11.20
CA SER A 141 -11.66 15.73 11.13
C SER A 141 -12.01 16.16 9.70
N ASN A 142 -13.30 16.39 9.43
CA ASN A 142 -13.74 16.91 8.13
C ASN A 142 -13.09 18.27 7.81
N ASP A 143 -12.98 19.17 8.80
CA ASP A 143 -12.35 20.48 8.59
C ASP A 143 -10.91 20.36 8.09
N ARG A 144 -10.15 19.43 8.66
CA ARG A 144 -8.79 19.15 8.20
C ARG A 144 -8.78 18.60 6.78
N MET A 145 -9.61 17.62 6.49
CA MET A 145 -9.68 17.02 5.16
C MET A 145 -10.15 18.04 4.10
N ILE A 146 -11.11 18.90 4.44
CA ILE A 146 -11.57 19.99 3.57
C ILE A 146 -10.45 21.00 3.30
N ALA A 147 -9.70 21.39 4.31
CA ALA A 147 -8.56 22.30 4.15
C ALA A 147 -7.49 21.70 3.24
N ASP A 148 -7.16 20.44 3.44
CA ASP A 148 -6.16 19.74 2.63
C ASP A 148 -6.65 19.49 1.19
N ALA A 149 -7.95 19.21 0.98
CA ALA A 149 -8.55 19.11 -0.36
C ALA A 149 -8.49 20.46 -1.12
N LYS A 150 -8.76 21.58 -0.45
CA LYS A 150 -8.61 22.92 -1.02
C LYS A 150 -7.16 23.24 -1.38
N ASP A 151 -6.20 22.90 -0.51
CA ASP A 151 -4.77 23.07 -0.81
C ASP A 151 -4.35 22.21 -2.00
N MET A 152 -4.84 20.97 -2.10
CA MET A 152 -4.59 20.10 -3.25
C MET A 152 -5.09 20.72 -4.56
N VAL A 153 -6.30 21.27 -4.58
CA VAL A 153 -6.83 21.96 -5.78
C VAL A 153 -6.00 23.19 -6.11
N LYS A 154 -5.59 23.96 -5.11
CA LYS A 154 -4.69 25.11 -5.32
C LYS A 154 -3.36 24.68 -5.98
N ARG A 155 -2.77 23.59 -5.52
CA ARG A 155 -1.55 23.03 -6.11
C ARG A 155 -1.76 22.58 -7.55
N LEU A 156 -2.90 21.91 -7.83
CA LEU A 156 -3.27 21.53 -9.20
C LEU A 156 -3.41 22.75 -10.12
N THR A 157 -4.02 23.82 -9.63
CA THR A 157 -4.15 25.07 -10.39
C THR A 157 -2.79 25.67 -10.72
N VAL A 158 -1.89 25.74 -9.72
CA VAL A 158 -0.51 26.24 -9.93
C VAL A 158 0.25 25.35 -10.92
N LEU A 159 0.08 24.03 -10.80
CA LEU A 159 0.72 23.08 -11.71
C LEU A 159 0.20 23.19 -13.14
N ARG A 160 -1.11 23.39 -13.30
CA ARG A 160 -1.76 23.59 -14.61
C ARG A 160 -1.21 24.83 -15.33
N ASP A 161 -0.95 25.89 -14.60
CA ASP A 161 -0.48 27.17 -15.13
C ASP A 161 1.06 27.26 -15.18
N ALA A 162 1.75 26.22 -14.72
CA ALA A 162 3.21 26.17 -14.72
C ALA A 162 3.76 26.01 -16.15
N PRO A 163 4.86 26.69 -16.48
CA PRO A 163 5.48 26.53 -17.80
C PRO A 163 6.10 25.12 -17.92
N VAL A 164 6.06 24.58 -19.15
CA VAL A 164 6.83 23.38 -19.48
C VAL A 164 8.32 23.73 -19.39
N VAL A 165 9.08 22.91 -18.67
CA VAL A 165 10.53 23.12 -18.49
C VAL A 165 11.33 22.22 -19.41
N ASP A 166 12.49 22.72 -19.85
CA ASP A 166 13.47 21.92 -20.60
C ASP A 166 14.09 20.83 -19.72
N PRO A 167 14.60 19.73 -20.33
CA PRO A 167 15.35 18.73 -19.61
C PRO A 167 16.47 19.35 -18.77
N TYR A 168 16.55 18.98 -17.50
CA TYR A 168 17.51 19.50 -16.55
C TYR A 168 18.41 18.40 -16.00
N THR A 169 19.72 18.67 -15.97
CA THR A 169 20.72 17.85 -15.28
C THR A 169 21.45 18.71 -14.27
N GLY A 170 21.36 18.36 -13.00
CA GLY A 170 21.99 19.14 -11.92
C GLY A 170 21.54 18.68 -10.53
N PRO A 171 21.92 19.42 -9.48
CA PRO A 171 21.50 19.12 -8.11
C PRO A 171 19.98 19.20 -7.94
N ALA A 172 19.41 18.30 -7.14
CA ALA A 172 17.99 18.29 -6.81
C ALA A 172 17.79 18.20 -5.30
N ILE A 173 16.78 18.92 -4.79
CA ILE A 173 16.30 18.79 -3.41
C ILE A 173 14.99 18.00 -3.44
N LEU A 174 14.97 16.85 -2.79
CA LEU A 174 13.79 16.01 -2.67
C LEU A 174 13.04 16.33 -1.37
N SER A 175 11.72 16.49 -1.46
CA SER A 175 10.87 16.55 -0.26
C SER A 175 10.90 15.23 0.49
N GLY A 176 10.48 15.20 1.76
CA GLY A 176 10.50 13.99 2.58
C GLY A 176 9.80 12.79 1.90
N PRO A 177 8.55 12.91 1.41
CA PRO A 177 7.89 11.82 0.69
C PRO A 177 8.64 11.37 -0.58
N ALA A 178 9.15 12.32 -1.37
CA ALA A 178 9.91 12.01 -2.57
C ALA A 178 11.25 11.31 -2.23
N SER A 179 11.94 11.75 -1.17
CA SER A 179 13.15 11.08 -0.66
C SER A 179 12.86 9.67 -0.21
N GLY A 180 11.72 9.45 0.49
CA GLY A 180 11.30 8.12 0.93
C GLY A 180 11.13 7.15 -0.23
N VAL A 181 10.43 7.57 -1.29
CA VAL A 181 10.27 6.76 -2.51
C VAL A 181 11.61 6.54 -3.22
N PHE A 182 12.41 7.60 -3.37
CA PHE A 182 13.72 7.50 -4.01
C PHE A 182 14.62 6.46 -3.34
N PHE A 183 14.73 6.50 -2.00
CA PHE A 183 15.54 5.52 -1.26
C PHE A 183 14.91 4.12 -1.26
N HIS A 184 13.59 4.00 -1.30
CA HIS A 184 12.92 2.72 -1.49
C HIS A 184 13.35 2.07 -2.81
N GLU A 185 13.31 2.80 -3.92
CA GLU A 185 13.64 2.28 -5.24
C GLU A 185 15.14 1.99 -5.42
N ILE A 186 16.03 2.91 -5.02
CA ILE A 186 17.47 2.77 -5.29
C ILE A 186 18.21 1.91 -4.28
N PHE A 187 17.70 1.79 -3.05
CA PHE A 187 18.35 1.06 -1.97
C PHE A 187 17.48 -0.10 -1.47
N GLY A 188 16.22 0.14 -1.13
CA GLY A 188 15.34 -0.87 -0.57
C GLY A 188 15.28 -2.13 -1.43
N HIS A 189 14.99 -1.98 -2.71
CA HIS A 189 14.95 -3.10 -3.65
C HIS A 189 16.29 -3.78 -3.90
N ARG A 190 17.41 -3.13 -3.60
CA ARG A 190 18.74 -3.73 -3.77
C ARG A 190 19.18 -4.63 -2.63
N ILE A 191 18.60 -4.45 -1.44
CA ILE A 191 18.89 -5.27 -0.26
C ILE A 191 17.88 -6.40 -0.04
N GLU A 192 16.95 -6.59 -0.95
CA GLU A 192 16.02 -7.73 -0.93
C GLU A 192 16.76 -9.05 -1.13
N GLY A 193 16.41 -10.06 -0.32
CA GLY A 193 17.12 -11.34 -0.27
C GLY A 193 17.22 -12.08 -1.62
N HIS A 194 16.24 -11.92 -2.51
CA HIS A 194 16.28 -12.52 -3.85
C HIS A 194 17.40 -11.95 -4.73
N ARG A 195 17.88 -10.74 -4.44
CA ARG A 195 19.02 -10.11 -5.17
C ARG A 195 20.36 -10.73 -4.84
N LEU A 196 20.44 -11.48 -3.74
CA LEU A 196 21.66 -12.18 -3.33
C LEU A 196 21.84 -13.52 -4.07
N LYS A 197 20.78 -14.01 -4.70
CA LYS A 197 20.72 -15.35 -5.36
C LYS A 197 20.55 -15.28 -6.88
N GLY A 198 20.54 -14.09 -7.44
CA GLY A 198 20.30 -13.89 -8.87
C GLY A 198 21.54 -13.57 -9.68
#